data_0a018ce017a6b12a6199346689a676c4
#
_entry.id   0a018ce017a6b12a6199346689a676c4
#
_cell.length_a   1.000
_cell.length_b   1.000
_cell.length_c   1.000
_cell.angle_alpha   90.00
_cell.angle_beta   90.00
_cell.angle_gamma   90.00
#
_symmetry.space_group_name_H-M   'P 1'
#
loop_
_entity.id
_entity.type
_entity.pdbx_description
1 polymer ?
#
loop_
_entity_poly.entity_id
_entity_poly.type
_entity_poly.pdbx_seq_one_letter_code
_entity_poly.pdbx_strand_id
1 'polypeptide(L)'
;ISFTTPQTNNSTCDLYEHQNTARILLPVFYSFILILGVLGNGLALVVIFKNRKKINSTTLYSTNLVLSDILFTTALPTRIAYYALGFHWPFGETLCRLTALIFYINTYAGVNFMTCLSIDRFFAVVHPFRYNKIRRIKHAKYICIFVWFLVFSQTLPLLIQSMSKEERGRTTCMEYPNFEKIPHLPWILLGACLIGYIIPLGIILFCYSQISCKLFQTAKENPLTEKSGINKKAINTIMFVIVVFVICFTPYHIAIIQHMIKKLQYTPLCSELHTFQKSLHYTVFLMNFNCCMDPFIYFFACKGYKRRIMKILKRQVSISVSSAVRSAHEESSREMGETHMNILSKPSNGKL
;
A
#
# COMPACT_ATOMS: atom_id res chain seq x y z
N ILE A 1 -52.87 9.50 -36.93
CA ILE A 1 -51.81 9.91 -35.96
C ILE A 1 -51.27 8.63 -35.32
N SER A 2 -50.16 8.15 -35.90
CA SER A 2 -49.48 6.91 -35.49
C SER A 2 -48.61 7.26 -34.30
N PHE A 3 -48.95 6.73 -33.13
CA PHE A 3 -48.07 6.78 -31.95
C PHE A 3 -46.97 5.75 -32.12
N THR A 4 -45.76 6.19 -32.45
CA THR A 4 -44.53 5.40 -32.31
C THR A 4 -44.18 5.26 -30.85
N THR A 5 -44.40 4.08 -30.30
CA THR A 5 -43.86 3.66 -29.02
C THR A 5 -42.33 3.74 -29.07
N PRO A 6 -41.65 4.31 -28.07
CA PRO A 6 -40.19 4.26 -28.04
C PRO A 6 -39.76 2.80 -27.84
N GLN A 7 -39.02 2.28 -28.79
CA GLN A 7 -38.29 1.03 -28.64
C GLN A 7 -37.34 1.19 -27.46
N THR A 8 -37.66 0.54 -26.36
CA THR A 8 -36.67 0.27 -25.28
C THR A 8 -35.63 -0.65 -25.86
N ASN A 9 -34.54 -0.08 -26.38
CA ASN A 9 -33.34 -0.83 -26.70
C ASN A 9 -32.86 -1.45 -25.37
N ASN A 10 -33.16 -2.72 -25.22
CA ASN A 10 -32.61 -3.60 -24.17
C ASN A 10 -31.15 -3.94 -24.52
N SER A 11 -30.32 -2.91 -24.79
CA SER A 11 -28.90 -3.06 -24.95
C SER A 11 -28.37 -3.31 -23.53
N THR A 12 -28.06 -4.57 -23.22
CA THR A 12 -27.37 -4.96 -21.97
C THR A 12 -26.13 -4.10 -21.81
N CYS A 13 -26.10 -3.29 -20.74
CA CYS A 13 -25.00 -2.38 -20.43
C CYS A 13 -23.68 -3.16 -20.38
N ASP A 14 -22.76 -2.87 -21.30
CA ASP A 14 -21.44 -3.51 -21.30
C ASP A 14 -20.48 -2.73 -20.39
N LEU A 15 -20.30 -3.23 -19.19
CA LEU A 15 -19.41 -2.62 -18.17
C LEU A 15 -17.93 -2.91 -18.43
N TYR A 16 -17.60 -3.71 -19.44
CA TYR A 16 -16.27 -4.26 -19.65
C TYR A 16 -15.55 -3.73 -20.90
N GLU A 17 -16.04 -2.66 -21.53
CA GLU A 17 -15.44 -2.04 -22.72
C GLU A 17 -13.95 -1.67 -22.52
N HIS A 18 -13.57 -1.27 -21.29
CA HIS A 18 -12.19 -0.89 -20.93
C HIS A 18 -11.24 -2.09 -20.70
N GLN A 19 -11.73 -3.33 -20.77
CA GLN A 19 -10.93 -4.53 -20.48
C GLN A 19 -9.70 -4.67 -21.37
N ASN A 20 -9.74 -4.24 -22.61
CA ASN A 20 -8.61 -4.37 -23.54
C ASN A 20 -7.35 -3.68 -23.02
N THR A 21 -7.47 -2.52 -22.41
CA THR A 21 -6.35 -1.80 -21.81
C THR A 21 -6.05 -2.31 -20.39
N ALA A 22 -7.08 -2.54 -19.59
CA ALA A 22 -6.95 -2.94 -18.20
C ALA A 22 -6.30 -4.32 -18.03
N ARG A 23 -6.58 -5.29 -18.93
CA ARG A 23 -5.97 -6.64 -18.91
C ARG A 23 -4.46 -6.64 -19.13
N ILE A 24 -3.89 -5.56 -19.65
CA ILE A 24 -2.44 -5.40 -19.83
C ILE A 24 -1.87 -4.57 -18.67
N LEU A 25 -2.48 -3.44 -18.37
CA LEU A 25 -1.94 -2.51 -17.36
C LEU A 25 -2.05 -3.05 -15.92
N LEU A 26 -3.19 -3.64 -15.55
CA LEU A 26 -3.41 -4.09 -14.18
C LEU A 26 -2.47 -5.24 -13.76
N PRO A 27 -2.23 -6.29 -14.56
CA PRO A 27 -1.22 -7.30 -14.21
C PRO A 27 0.17 -6.72 -14.00
N VAL A 28 0.60 -5.78 -14.86
CA VAL A 28 1.89 -5.11 -14.72
C VAL A 28 1.96 -4.34 -13.41
N PHE A 29 0.94 -3.54 -13.11
CA PHE A 29 0.88 -2.75 -11.87
C PHE A 29 0.84 -3.62 -10.62
N TYR A 30 0.02 -4.67 -10.59
CA TYR A 30 -0.04 -5.59 -9.44
C TYR A 30 1.23 -6.44 -9.30
N SER A 31 1.92 -6.77 -10.39
CA SER A 31 3.24 -7.42 -10.33
C SER A 31 4.28 -6.50 -9.71
N PHE A 32 4.25 -5.21 -10.03
CA PHE A 32 5.09 -4.20 -9.40
C PHE A 32 4.81 -4.08 -7.89
N ILE A 33 3.53 -4.02 -7.49
CA ILE A 33 3.14 -4.04 -6.07
C ILE A 33 3.63 -5.31 -5.39
N LEU A 34 3.49 -6.49 -6.02
CA LEU A 34 3.95 -7.76 -5.46
C LEU A 34 5.45 -7.73 -5.17
N ILE A 35 6.26 -7.33 -6.14
CA ILE A 35 7.72 -7.29 -6.00
C ILE A 35 8.13 -6.31 -4.89
N LEU A 36 7.66 -5.06 -4.96
CA LEU A 36 8.01 -4.03 -3.98
C LEU A 36 7.43 -4.32 -2.59
N GLY A 37 6.20 -4.83 -2.53
CA GLY A 37 5.53 -5.20 -1.30
C GLY A 37 6.28 -6.33 -0.57
N VAL A 38 6.64 -7.40 -1.28
CA VAL A 38 7.40 -8.51 -0.70
C VAL A 38 8.79 -8.06 -0.25
N LEU A 39 9.53 -7.32 -1.08
CA LEU A 39 10.87 -6.85 -0.74
C LEU A 39 10.84 -5.86 0.43
N GLY A 40 9.97 -4.85 0.37
CA GLY A 40 9.90 -3.79 1.38
C GLY A 40 9.40 -4.31 2.73
N ASN A 41 8.28 -5.03 2.74
CA ASN A 41 7.69 -5.55 3.98
C ASN A 41 8.48 -6.76 4.52
N GLY A 42 9.05 -7.60 3.66
CA GLY A 42 9.97 -8.67 4.07
C GLY A 42 11.21 -8.12 4.78
N LEU A 43 11.82 -7.06 4.24
CA LEU A 43 12.93 -6.37 4.88
C LEU A 43 12.51 -5.73 6.22
N ALA A 44 11.33 -5.12 6.26
CA ALA A 44 10.77 -4.55 7.49
C ALA A 44 10.62 -5.63 8.57
N LEU A 45 10.05 -6.78 8.22
CA LEU A 45 9.87 -7.91 9.12
C LEU A 45 11.21 -8.42 9.69
N VAL A 46 12.22 -8.61 8.83
CA VAL A 46 13.58 -9.03 9.25
C VAL A 46 14.17 -8.04 10.27
N VAL A 47 14.03 -6.74 10.01
CA VAL A 47 14.56 -5.71 10.93
C VAL A 47 13.82 -5.70 12.27
N ILE A 48 12.49 -5.85 12.25
CA ILE A 48 11.66 -5.93 13.46
C ILE A 48 12.06 -7.16 14.29
N PHE A 49 12.18 -8.34 13.69
CA PHE A 49 12.57 -9.57 14.39
C PHE A 49 13.97 -9.48 15.01
N LYS A 50 14.92 -8.87 14.33
CA LYS A 50 16.28 -8.66 14.88
C LYS A 50 16.32 -7.67 16.04
N ASN A 51 15.28 -6.83 16.22
CA ASN A 51 15.19 -5.82 17.28
C ASN A 51 14.21 -6.17 18.41
N ARG A 52 13.80 -7.43 18.57
CA ARG A 52 12.79 -7.91 19.53
C ARG A 52 12.99 -7.46 20.99
N LYS A 53 14.23 -7.18 21.40
CA LYS A 53 14.54 -6.77 22.78
C LYS A 53 14.05 -5.35 23.15
N LYS A 54 13.65 -4.51 22.18
CA LYS A 54 13.22 -3.11 22.39
C LYS A 54 11.91 -2.81 21.67
N ILE A 55 10.87 -3.61 21.95
CA ILE A 55 9.53 -3.37 21.40
C ILE A 55 8.91 -2.18 22.13
N ASN A 56 8.35 -1.24 21.37
CA ASN A 56 7.53 -0.14 21.87
C ASN A 56 6.19 -0.10 21.12
N SER A 57 5.27 0.78 21.52
CA SER A 57 3.96 0.94 20.87
C SER A 57 4.06 1.13 19.35
N THR A 58 4.92 2.05 18.91
CA THR A 58 5.16 2.32 17.48
C THR A 58 5.60 1.05 16.74
N THR A 59 6.56 0.28 17.30
CA THR A 59 7.04 -0.97 16.69
C THR A 59 5.91 -2.00 16.61
N LEU A 60 5.05 -2.07 17.63
CA LEU A 60 3.94 -3.02 17.65
C LEU A 60 2.90 -2.69 16.56
N TYR A 61 2.49 -1.43 16.42
CA TYR A 61 1.57 -1.01 15.36
C TYR A 61 2.18 -1.23 13.97
N SER A 62 3.45 -0.86 13.77
CA SER A 62 4.16 -1.12 12.52
C SER A 62 4.27 -2.63 12.20
N THR A 63 4.44 -3.49 13.20
CA THR A 63 4.50 -4.95 13.00
C THR A 63 3.17 -5.48 12.47
N ASN A 64 2.05 -5.03 13.05
CA ASN A 64 0.72 -5.45 12.60
C ASN A 64 0.43 -4.97 11.17
N LEU A 65 0.87 -3.78 10.81
CA LEU A 65 0.77 -3.24 9.46
C LEU A 65 1.59 -4.08 8.47
N VAL A 66 2.87 -4.37 8.77
CA VAL A 66 3.71 -5.26 7.96
C VAL A 66 3.07 -6.65 7.78
N LEU A 67 2.47 -7.21 8.83
CA LEU A 67 1.81 -8.51 8.75
C LEU A 67 0.60 -8.48 7.81
N SER A 68 -0.21 -7.42 7.84
CA SER A 68 -1.34 -7.27 6.90
C SER A 68 -0.86 -7.12 5.46
N ASP A 69 0.24 -6.39 5.24
CA ASP A 69 0.83 -6.21 3.91
C ASP A 69 1.39 -7.52 3.35
N ILE A 70 2.09 -8.30 4.17
CA ILE A 70 2.60 -9.61 3.75
C ILE A 70 1.45 -10.55 3.43
N LEU A 71 0.40 -10.59 4.26
CA LEU A 71 -0.80 -11.36 3.97
C LEU A 71 -1.41 -10.93 2.62
N PHE A 72 -1.53 -9.64 2.37
CA PHE A 72 -2.03 -9.11 1.12
C PHE A 72 -1.18 -9.56 -0.09
N THR A 73 0.15 -9.54 0.01
CA THR A 73 1.01 -10.00 -1.09
C THR A 73 0.80 -11.47 -1.47
N THR A 74 0.32 -12.31 -0.55
CA THR A 74 0.00 -13.72 -0.85
C THR A 74 -1.21 -13.87 -1.78
N ALA A 75 -2.13 -12.91 -1.79
CA ALA A 75 -3.32 -12.92 -2.63
C ALA A 75 -3.10 -12.26 -4.02
N LEU A 76 -2.01 -11.51 -4.20
CA LEU A 76 -1.74 -10.81 -5.46
C LEU A 76 -1.55 -11.72 -6.67
N PRO A 77 -0.89 -12.90 -6.60
CA PRO A 77 -0.74 -13.78 -7.75
C PRO A 77 -2.08 -14.18 -8.38
N THR A 78 -3.11 -14.46 -7.57
CA THR A 78 -4.44 -14.80 -8.09
C THR A 78 -5.10 -13.61 -8.77
N ARG A 79 -4.89 -12.41 -8.27
CA ARG A 79 -5.42 -11.18 -8.84
C ARG A 79 -4.71 -10.81 -10.15
N ILE A 80 -3.39 -11.00 -10.22
CA ILE A 80 -2.60 -10.84 -11.45
C ILE A 80 -3.11 -11.79 -12.52
N ALA A 81 -3.29 -13.08 -12.19
CA ALA A 81 -3.81 -14.08 -13.10
C ALA A 81 -5.23 -13.72 -13.59
N TYR A 82 -6.11 -13.25 -12.71
CA TYR A 82 -7.46 -12.81 -13.06
C TYR A 82 -7.48 -11.75 -14.18
N TYR A 83 -6.68 -10.70 -14.05
CA TYR A 83 -6.60 -9.65 -15.05
C TYR A 83 -5.90 -10.12 -16.33
N ALA A 84 -4.82 -10.90 -16.22
CA ALA A 84 -4.10 -11.44 -17.37
C ALA A 84 -4.97 -12.40 -18.21
N LEU A 85 -5.88 -13.15 -17.56
CA LEU A 85 -6.87 -14.00 -18.21
C LEU A 85 -8.10 -13.23 -18.75
N GLY A 86 -8.01 -11.90 -18.84
CA GLY A 86 -9.09 -11.07 -19.38
C GLY A 86 -10.33 -11.04 -18.48
N PHE A 87 -10.13 -10.85 -17.18
CA PHE A 87 -11.17 -10.82 -16.16
C PHE A 87 -11.93 -12.16 -16.04
N HIS A 88 -11.22 -13.26 -16.24
CA HIS A 88 -11.75 -14.60 -15.99
C HIS A 88 -11.14 -15.19 -14.72
N TRP A 89 -11.99 -15.64 -13.79
CA TRP A 89 -11.62 -16.23 -12.52
C TRP A 89 -11.83 -17.75 -12.52
N PRO A 90 -10.78 -18.56 -12.75
CA PRO A 90 -10.91 -20.01 -12.81
C PRO A 90 -10.78 -20.70 -11.45
N PHE A 91 -10.57 -19.96 -10.35
CA PHE A 91 -10.16 -20.53 -9.05
C PHE A 91 -11.32 -20.87 -8.11
N GLY A 92 -12.58 -20.71 -8.57
CA GLY A 92 -13.77 -21.00 -7.78
C GLY A 92 -14.14 -19.93 -6.74
N GLU A 93 -15.36 -20.03 -6.22
CA GLU A 93 -15.97 -19.04 -5.33
C GLU A 93 -15.22 -18.90 -4.00
N THR A 94 -14.78 -20.02 -3.39
CA THR A 94 -14.08 -19.99 -2.09
C THR A 94 -12.81 -19.16 -2.14
N LEU A 95 -11.97 -19.33 -3.17
CA LEU A 95 -10.76 -18.57 -3.30
C LEU A 95 -11.04 -17.10 -3.68
N CYS A 96 -12.13 -16.82 -4.40
CA CYS A 96 -12.57 -15.46 -4.67
C CYS A 96 -12.94 -14.74 -3.37
N ARG A 97 -13.72 -15.35 -2.48
CA ARG A 97 -14.08 -14.80 -1.15
C ARG A 97 -12.85 -14.57 -0.27
N LEU A 98 -11.92 -15.54 -0.22
CA LEU A 98 -10.68 -15.40 0.54
C LEU A 98 -9.80 -14.26 -0.02
N THR A 99 -9.68 -14.15 -1.32
CA THR A 99 -8.96 -13.05 -1.95
C THR A 99 -9.60 -11.71 -1.60
N ALA A 100 -10.92 -11.59 -1.72
CA ALA A 100 -11.66 -10.39 -1.32
C ALA A 100 -11.43 -10.03 0.16
N LEU A 101 -11.56 -11.02 1.03
CA LEU A 101 -11.33 -10.84 2.46
C LEU A 101 -9.93 -10.28 2.74
N ILE A 102 -8.88 -10.85 2.15
CA ILE A 102 -7.49 -10.42 2.33
C ILE A 102 -7.30 -8.98 1.83
N PHE A 103 -7.87 -8.61 0.68
CA PHE A 103 -7.79 -7.25 0.14
C PHE A 103 -8.43 -6.21 1.08
N TYR A 104 -9.63 -6.50 1.60
CA TYR A 104 -10.30 -5.60 2.53
C TYR A 104 -9.64 -5.58 3.92
N ILE A 105 -9.11 -6.70 4.41
CA ILE A 105 -8.31 -6.74 5.63
C ILE A 105 -7.11 -5.80 5.50
N ASN A 106 -6.35 -5.87 4.41
CA ASN A 106 -5.21 -5.00 4.18
C ASN A 106 -5.61 -3.52 4.17
N THR A 107 -6.69 -3.18 3.47
CA THR A 107 -7.20 -1.81 3.41
C THR A 107 -7.55 -1.26 4.79
N TYR A 108 -8.41 -1.95 5.54
CA TYR A 108 -8.87 -1.47 6.84
C TYR A 108 -7.79 -1.57 7.93
N ALA A 109 -6.92 -2.58 7.89
CA ALA A 109 -5.76 -2.65 8.77
C ALA A 109 -4.79 -1.49 8.49
N GLY A 110 -4.52 -1.20 7.21
CA GLY A 110 -3.69 -0.08 6.77
C GLY A 110 -4.17 1.25 7.37
N VAL A 111 -5.42 1.60 7.11
CA VAL A 111 -6.04 2.85 7.62
C VAL A 111 -5.98 2.91 9.15
N ASN A 112 -6.41 1.85 9.85
CA ASN A 112 -6.50 1.85 11.31
C ASN A 112 -5.13 1.89 11.98
N PHE A 113 -4.13 1.11 11.50
CA PHE A 113 -2.79 1.14 12.10
C PHE A 113 -2.03 2.43 11.77
N MET A 114 -2.23 3.05 10.59
CA MET A 114 -1.73 4.40 10.32
C MET A 114 -2.34 5.43 11.26
N THR A 115 -3.62 5.31 11.58
CA THR A 115 -4.29 6.16 12.56
C THR A 115 -3.70 5.97 13.96
N CYS A 116 -3.47 4.73 14.39
CA CYS A 116 -2.80 4.43 15.67
C CYS A 116 -1.38 5.01 15.72
N LEU A 117 -0.61 4.93 14.62
CA LEU A 117 0.71 5.54 14.52
C LEU A 117 0.65 7.06 14.65
N SER A 118 -0.35 7.71 14.05
CA SER A 118 -0.56 9.15 14.12
C SER A 118 -0.90 9.60 15.55
N ILE A 119 -1.76 8.88 16.25
CA ILE A 119 -2.10 9.10 17.65
C ILE A 119 -0.88 8.88 18.56
N ASP A 120 -0.10 7.81 18.33
CA ASP A 120 1.14 7.54 19.09
C ASP A 120 2.15 8.68 18.94
N ARG A 121 2.28 9.26 17.74
CA ARG A 121 3.11 10.43 17.47
C ARG A 121 2.58 11.70 18.13
N PHE A 122 1.27 11.92 18.09
CA PHE A 122 0.63 13.03 18.76
C PHE A 122 0.96 13.05 20.26
N PHE A 123 0.73 11.95 20.97
CA PHE A 123 1.07 11.87 22.39
C PHE A 123 2.57 12.01 22.64
N ALA A 124 3.43 11.48 21.78
CA ALA A 124 4.88 11.57 21.94
C ALA A 124 5.42 13.01 21.85
N VAL A 125 4.79 13.85 21.02
CA VAL A 125 5.26 15.22 20.74
C VAL A 125 4.51 16.26 21.57
N VAL A 126 3.18 16.16 21.61
CA VAL A 126 2.33 17.18 22.25
C VAL A 126 2.19 16.96 23.75
N HIS A 127 2.13 15.69 24.21
CA HIS A 127 1.92 15.33 25.61
C HIS A 127 2.97 14.35 26.14
N PRO A 128 4.28 14.68 26.15
CA PRO A 128 5.35 13.74 26.45
C PRO A 128 5.26 13.15 27.88
N PHE A 129 4.75 13.91 28.87
CA PHE A 129 4.58 13.42 30.25
C PHE A 129 3.46 12.39 30.38
N ARG A 130 2.34 12.54 29.64
CA ARG A 130 1.26 11.56 29.60
C ARG A 130 1.64 10.34 28.77
N TYR A 131 2.49 10.52 27.77
CA TYR A 131 2.96 9.49 26.87
C TYR A 131 3.62 8.31 27.59
N ASN A 132 4.43 8.55 28.63
CA ASN A 132 5.07 7.50 29.39
C ASN A 132 4.08 6.55 30.09
N LYS A 133 2.89 7.02 30.46
CA LYS A 133 1.79 6.19 31.01
C LYS A 133 1.06 5.39 29.92
N ILE A 134 0.80 6.01 28.77
CA ILE A 134 0.02 5.43 27.65
C ILE A 134 0.86 4.44 26.83
N ARG A 135 2.17 4.68 26.70
CA ARG A 135 3.13 3.85 25.94
C ARG A 135 3.41 2.48 26.55
N ARG A 136 2.74 2.10 27.61
CA ARG A 136 2.86 0.73 28.14
C ARG A 136 2.48 -0.26 27.05
N ILE A 137 3.39 -1.19 26.75
CA ILE A 137 3.20 -2.23 25.72
C ILE A 137 1.85 -2.98 25.90
N LYS A 138 1.40 -3.10 27.17
CA LYS A 138 0.08 -3.69 27.48
C LYS A 138 -1.06 -2.95 26.80
N HIS A 139 -1.11 -1.60 26.89
CA HIS A 139 -2.18 -0.82 26.24
C HIS A 139 -2.10 -0.91 24.72
N ALA A 140 -0.90 -0.84 24.14
CA ALA A 140 -0.74 -1.00 22.69
C ALA A 140 -1.21 -2.37 22.19
N LYS A 141 -1.01 -3.44 22.97
CA LYS A 141 -1.54 -4.78 22.66
C LYS A 141 -3.07 -4.79 22.63
N TYR A 142 -3.73 -4.22 23.63
CA TYR A 142 -5.20 -4.11 23.64
C TYR A 142 -5.73 -3.29 22.48
N ILE A 143 -5.06 -2.19 22.11
CA ILE A 143 -5.41 -1.40 20.93
C ILE A 143 -5.27 -2.25 19.66
N CYS A 144 -4.19 -3.02 19.48
CA CYS A 144 -4.05 -3.91 18.34
C CYS A 144 -5.16 -4.97 18.28
N ILE A 145 -5.53 -5.58 19.41
CA ILE A 145 -6.64 -6.54 19.48
C ILE A 145 -7.95 -5.85 19.06
N PHE A 146 -8.21 -4.66 19.57
CA PHE A 146 -9.40 -3.89 19.23
C PHE A 146 -9.43 -3.53 17.72
N VAL A 147 -8.30 -3.09 17.16
CA VAL A 147 -8.18 -2.81 15.72
C VAL A 147 -8.49 -4.07 14.90
N TRP A 148 -7.91 -5.20 15.25
CA TRP A 148 -8.20 -6.46 14.55
C TRP A 148 -9.67 -6.88 14.68
N PHE A 149 -10.27 -6.69 15.85
CA PHE A 149 -11.71 -6.91 16.03
C PHE A 149 -12.54 -6.03 15.09
N LEU A 150 -12.22 -4.72 14.98
CA LEU A 150 -12.89 -3.82 14.05
C LEU A 150 -12.70 -4.26 12.58
N VAL A 151 -11.47 -4.60 12.20
CA VAL A 151 -11.14 -5.05 10.83
C VAL A 151 -11.94 -6.31 10.49
N PHE A 152 -11.95 -7.30 11.36
CA PHE A 152 -12.70 -8.53 11.11
C PHE A 152 -14.22 -8.32 11.13
N SER A 153 -14.75 -7.48 12.00
CA SER A 153 -16.19 -7.17 12.02
C SER A 153 -16.67 -6.52 10.72
N GLN A 154 -15.80 -5.73 10.06
CA GLN A 154 -16.09 -5.09 8.78
C GLN A 154 -15.93 -6.05 7.58
N THR A 155 -15.04 -7.03 7.68
CA THR A 155 -14.64 -7.84 6.53
C THR A 155 -15.26 -9.25 6.53
N LEU A 156 -15.52 -9.86 7.68
CA LEU A 156 -16.11 -11.21 7.76
C LEU A 156 -17.47 -11.35 7.04
N PRO A 157 -18.36 -10.34 7.01
CA PRO A 157 -19.59 -10.43 6.23
C PRO A 157 -19.37 -10.71 4.75
N LEU A 158 -18.20 -10.37 4.20
CA LEU A 158 -17.84 -10.67 2.81
C LEU A 158 -17.70 -12.18 2.53
N LEU A 159 -17.42 -13.00 3.56
CA LEU A 159 -17.35 -14.45 3.40
C LEU A 159 -18.72 -15.11 3.16
N ILE A 160 -19.80 -14.47 3.60
CA ILE A 160 -21.16 -14.98 3.44
C ILE A 160 -21.69 -14.62 2.05
N GLN A 161 -21.23 -13.48 1.52
CA GLN A 161 -21.69 -12.95 0.24
C GLN A 161 -21.03 -13.66 -0.94
N SER A 162 -21.78 -13.90 -2.03
CA SER A 162 -21.18 -14.38 -3.28
C SER A 162 -20.33 -13.30 -3.90
N MET A 163 -19.05 -13.60 -4.12
CA MET A 163 -18.05 -12.68 -4.69
C MET A 163 -17.76 -12.96 -6.16
N SER A 164 -18.13 -14.15 -6.66
CA SER A 164 -18.04 -14.49 -8.07
C SER A 164 -19.40 -14.46 -8.76
N LYS A 165 -19.39 -14.14 -10.04
CA LYS A 165 -20.58 -14.13 -10.89
C LYS A 165 -20.22 -14.64 -12.27
N GLU A 166 -21.01 -15.53 -12.80
CA GLU A 166 -20.89 -15.96 -14.20
C GLU A 166 -21.64 -14.97 -15.10
N GLU A 167 -20.93 -14.42 -16.07
CA GLU A 167 -21.50 -13.48 -17.03
C GLU A 167 -20.88 -13.71 -18.42
N ARG A 168 -21.72 -13.95 -19.44
CA ARG A 168 -21.31 -14.19 -20.84
C ARG A 168 -20.21 -15.27 -20.98
N GLY A 169 -20.32 -16.37 -20.24
CA GLY A 169 -19.37 -17.49 -20.29
C GLY A 169 -18.03 -17.23 -19.61
N ARG A 170 -17.93 -16.16 -18.80
CA ARG A 170 -16.76 -15.85 -17.95
C ARG A 170 -17.21 -15.72 -16.51
N THR A 171 -16.40 -16.23 -15.61
CA THR A 171 -16.61 -16.02 -14.17
C THR A 171 -15.80 -14.80 -13.73
N THR A 172 -16.45 -13.77 -13.20
CA THR A 172 -15.81 -12.59 -12.62
C THR A 172 -15.64 -12.74 -11.11
N CYS A 173 -14.68 -12.05 -10.50
CA CYS A 173 -14.44 -12.07 -9.05
C CYS A 173 -14.19 -10.65 -8.52
N MET A 174 -14.90 -10.28 -7.46
CA MET A 174 -14.79 -8.96 -6.79
C MET A 174 -15.15 -7.77 -7.70
N GLU A 175 -15.97 -7.97 -8.70
CA GLU A 175 -16.44 -6.87 -9.53
C GLU A 175 -17.69 -6.22 -8.91
N TYR A 176 -17.85 -4.91 -9.11
CA TYR A 176 -18.96 -4.17 -8.52
C TYR A 176 -20.35 -4.75 -8.85
N PRO A 177 -20.63 -5.21 -10.10
CA PRO A 177 -21.91 -5.79 -10.44
C PRO A 177 -22.31 -7.01 -9.60
N ASN A 178 -21.33 -7.68 -8.97
CA ASN A 178 -21.59 -8.82 -8.09
C ASN A 178 -22.26 -8.40 -6.78
N PHE A 179 -22.08 -7.14 -6.37
CA PHE A 179 -22.64 -6.58 -5.13
C PHE A 179 -23.99 -5.88 -5.30
N GLU A 180 -24.43 -5.60 -6.51
CA GLU A 180 -25.63 -4.78 -6.77
C GLU A 180 -26.92 -5.34 -6.17
N LYS A 181 -27.00 -6.65 -5.97
CA LYS A 181 -28.16 -7.35 -5.39
C LYS A 181 -28.24 -7.29 -3.87
N ILE A 182 -27.23 -6.73 -3.20
CA ILE A 182 -27.22 -6.61 -1.73
C ILE A 182 -28.25 -5.59 -1.29
N PRO A 183 -29.22 -5.96 -0.44
CA PRO A 183 -30.18 -5.01 0.10
C PRO A 183 -29.48 -3.89 0.85
N HIS A 184 -29.96 -2.66 0.66
CA HIS A 184 -29.41 -1.46 1.32
C HIS A 184 -27.90 -1.21 1.10
N LEU A 185 -27.32 -1.74 0.02
CA LEU A 185 -25.89 -1.58 -0.32
C LEU A 185 -25.38 -0.13 -0.18
N PRO A 186 -26.09 0.93 -0.66
CA PRO A 186 -25.62 2.30 -0.52
C PRO A 186 -25.38 2.71 0.94
N TRP A 187 -26.32 2.40 1.82
CA TRP A 187 -26.18 2.72 3.25
C TRP A 187 -25.06 1.97 3.94
N ILE A 188 -24.88 0.68 3.58
CA ILE A 188 -23.80 -0.15 4.10
C ILE A 188 -22.43 0.41 3.67
N LEU A 189 -22.26 0.76 2.40
CA LEU A 189 -21.00 1.28 1.89
C LEU A 189 -20.71 2.71 2.38
N LEU A 190 -21.73 3.56 2.49
CA LEU A 190 -21.56 4.90 3.08
C LEU A 190 -21.17 4.82 4.55
N GLY A 191 -21.78 3.91 5.31
CA GLY A 191 -21.42 3.64 6.71
C GLY A 191 -19.98 3.10 6.82
N ALA A 192 -19.59 2.18 5.95
CA ALA A 192 -18.21 1.66 5.89
C ALA A 192 -17.20 2.77 5.53
N CYS A 193 -17.51 3.66 4.60
CA CYS A 193 -16.67 4.81 4.27
C CYS A 193 -16.56 5.81 5.44
N LEU A 194 -17.64 6.03 6.18
CA LEU A 194 -17.63 6.92 7.35
C LEU A 194 -16.70 6.37 8.43
N ILE A 195 -16.89 5.12 8.82
CA ILE A 195 -16.13 4.48 9.91
C ILE A 195 -14.71 4.12 9.47
N GLY A 196 -14.57 3.56 8.26
CA GLY A 196 -13.31 3.03 7.76
C GLY A 196 -12.39 4.07 7.11
N TYR A 197 -12.88 5.30 6.82
CA TYR A 197 -12.06 6.30 6.14
C TYR A 197 -12.24 7.72 6.69
N ILE A 198 -13.47 8.28 6.75
CA ILE A 198 -13.69 9.70 7.10
C ILE A 198 -13.25 9.98 8.54
N ILE A 199 -13.67 9.15 9.49
CA ILE A 199 -13.27 9.28 10.90
C ILE A 199 -11.76 9.13 11.08
N PRO A 200 -11.09 8.07 10.56
CA PRO A 200 -9.64 7.97 10.56
C PRO A 200 -8.92 9.16 9.95
N LEU A 201 -9.35 9.64 8.79
CA LEU A 201 -8.78 10.82 8.16
C LEU A 201 -8.87 12.05 9.06
N GLY A 202 -10.03 12.30 9.67
CA GLY A 202 -10.23 13.41 10.63
C GLY A 202 -9.26 13.31 11.82
N ILE A 203 -9.07 12.11 12.38
CA ILE A 203 -8.13 11.87 13.49
C ILE A 203 -6.69 12.11 13.04
N ILE A 204 -6.29 11.63 11.88
CA ILE A 204 -4.93 11.82 11.32
C ILE A 204 -4.66 13.31 11.13
N LEU A 205 -5.56 14.03 10.46
CA LEU A 205 -5.42 15.47 10.23
C LEU A 205 -5.36 16.26 11.54
N PHE A 206 -6.22 15.93 12.52
CA PHE A 206 -6.16 16.54 13.84
C PHE A 206 -4.83 16.30 14.54
N CYS A 207 -4.37 15.04 14.63
CA CYS A 207 -3.11 14.71 15.28
C CYS A 207 -1.93 15.47 14.64
N TYR A 208 -1.86 15.51 13.33
CA TYR A 208 -0.74 16.14 12.65
C TYR A 208 -0.81 17.67 12.65
N SER A 209 -1.99 18.27 12.65
CA SER A 209 -2.12 19.72 12.87
C SER A 209 -1.60 20.12 14.24
N GLN A 210 -1.96 19.40 15.30
CA GLN A 210 -1.49 19.65 16.67
C GLN A 210 0.03 19.44 16.81
N ILE A 211 0.58 18.40 16.18
CA ILE A 211 2.03 18.15 16.16
C ILE A 211 2.74 19.32 15.46
N SER A 212 2.24 19.76 14.31
CA SER A 212 2.82 20.89 13.56
C SER A 212 2.80 22.17 14.37
N CYS A 213 1.67 22.52 15.00
CA CYS A 213 1.56 23.68 15.88
C CYS A 213 2.58 23.62 17.02
N LYS A 214 2.72 22.45 17.69
CA LYS A 214 3.69 22.29 18.77
C LYS A 214 5.14 22.42 18.31
N LEU A 215 5.49 21.87 17.15
CA LEU A 215 6.82 21.98 16.57
C LEU A 215 7.16 23.44 16.19
N PHE A 216 6.21 24.19 15.61
CA PHE A 216 6.39 25.62 15.33
C PHE A 216 6.58 26.44 16.59
N GLN A 217 5.76 26.18 17.63
CA GLN A 217 5.92 26.83 18.93
C GLN A 217 7.30 26.58 19.52
N THR A 218 7.75 25.31 19.56
CA THR A 218 9.06 24.95 20.09
C THR A 218 10.21 25.56 19.27
N ALA A 219 10.07 25.68 17.95
CA ALA A 219 11.06 26.35 17.10
C ALA A 219 11.19 27.85 17.44
N LYS A 220 10.06 28.50 17.71
CA LYS A 220 10.04 29.91 18.12
C LYS A 220 10.68 30.15 19.48
N GLU A 221 10.41 29.24 20.45
CA GLU A 221 10.96 29.33 21.83
C GLU A 221 12.45 28.98 21.89
N ASN A 222 12.94 28.08 21.01
CA ASN A 222 14.32 27.58 21.00
C ASN A 222 14.93 27.59 19.58
N PRO A 223 15.54 28.73 19.13
CA PRO A 223 16.13 28.84 17.79
C PRO A 223 17.26 27.84 17.51
N LEU A 224 17.95 27.33 18.54
CA LEU A 224 18.98 26.30 18.40
C LEU A 224 18.41 24.95 17.93
N THR A 225 17.17 24.65 18.27
CA THR A 225 16.47 23.43 17.81
C THR A 225 16.16 23.49 16.32
N GLU A 226 15.91 24.69 15.80
CA GLU A 226 15.70 24.91 14.36
C GLU A 226 16.99 24.68 13.57
N LYS A 227 18.13 25.17 14.04
CA LYS A 227 19.47 24.94 13.44
C LYS A 227 19.83 23.45 13.38
N SER A 228 19.36 22.63 14.32
CA SER A 228 19.59 21.18 14.31
C SER A 228 18.80 20.41 13.23
N GLY A 229 17.83 21.03 12.56
CA GLY A 229 16.98 20.45 11.53
C GLY A 229 16.07 19.30 12.03
N ILE A 230 15.91 19.13 13.33
CA ILE A 230 15.08 18.07 13.92
C ILE A 230 13.62 18.32 13.61
N ASN A 231 13.14 19.56 13.77
CA ASN A 231 11.76 19.93 13.48
C ASN A 231 11.43 19.76 12.00
N LYS A 232 12.33 20.17 11.09
CA LYS A 232 12.17 19.99 9.64
C LYS A 232 12.04 18.51 9.25
N LYS A 233 12.84 17.63 9.85
CA LYS A 233 12.74 16.17 9.64
C LYS A 233 11.41 15.60 10.13
N ALA A 234 10.93 16.07 11.28
CA ALA A 234 9.64 15.65 11.83
C ALA A 234 8.48 16.08 10.91
N ILE A 235 8.47 17.34 10.49
CA ILE A 235 7.46 17.89 9.57
C ILE A 235 7.45 17.12 8.23
N ASN A 236 8.61 16.87 7.64
CA ASN A 236 8.70 16.11 6.40
C ASN A 236 8.13 14.68 6.54
N THR A 237 8.36 14.03 7.69
CA THR A 237 7.77 12.71 7.97
C THR A 237 6.25 12.78 8.05
N ILE A 238 5.72 13.79 8.72
CA ILE A 238 4.28 14.05 8.85
C ILE A 238 3.65 14.26 7.47
N MET A 239 4.24 15.15 6.68
CA MET A 239 3.76 15.44 5.33
C MET A 239 3.77 14.20 4.46
N PHE A 240 4.81 13.37 4.54
CA PHE A 240 4.89 12.12 3.79
C PHE A 240 3.73 11.18 4.14
N VAL A 241 3.44 10.97 5.43
CA VAL A 241 2.33 10.09 5.86
C VAL A 241 0.98 10.62 5.39
N ILE A 242 0.72 11.94 5.51
CA ILE A 242 -0.53 12.55 5.03
C ILE A 242 -0.67 12.37 3.52
N VAL A 243 0.39 12.68 2.76
CA VAL A 243 0.39 12.58 1.29
C VAL A 243 0.11 11.14 0.86
N VAL A 244 0.80 10.16 1.46
CA VAL A 244 0.55 8.73 1.16
C VAL A 244 -0.88 8.34 1.49
N PHE A 245 -1.39 8.72 2.67
CA PHE A 245 -2.76 8.42 3.08
C PHE A 245 -3.78 9.01 2.11
N VAL A 246 -3.63 10.30 1.75
CA VAL A 246 -4.56 10.99 0.86
C VAL A 246 -4.49 10.40 -0.56
N ILE A 247 -3.31 10.20 -1.12
CA ILE A 247 -3.16 9.67 -2.49
C ILE A 247 -3.68 8.24 -2.59
N CYS A 248 -3.37 7.39 -1.61
CA CYS A 248 -3.75 5.98 -1.68
C CYS A 248 -5.23 5.76 -1.38
N PHE A 249 -5.79 6.37 -0.35
CA PHE A 249 -7.13 6.01 0.12
C PHE A 249 -8.26 6.95 -0.36
N THR A 250 -7.98 8.24 -0.59
CA THR A 250 -9.02 9.22 -0.94
C THR A 250 -9.72 8.91 -2.27
N PRO A 251 -9.02 8.58 -3.37
CA PRO A 251 -9.67 8.40 -4.67
C PRO A 251 -10.72 7.29 -4.66
N TYR A 252 -10.41 6.15 -4.03
CA TYR A 252 -11.34 5.04 -3.89
C TYR A 252 -12.60 5.42 -3.10
N HIS A 253 -12.42 6.02 -1.92
CA HIS A 253 -13.54 6.37 -1.06
C HIS A 253 -14.43 7.46 -1.67
N ILE A 254 -13.84 8.46 -2.37
CA ILE A 254 -14.62 9.45 -3.11
C ILE A 254 -15.44 8.79 -4.22
N ALA A 255 -14.86 7.89 -5.00
CA ALA A 255 -15.56 7.19 -6.07
C ALA A 255 -16.77 6.39 -5.52
N ILE A 256 -16.57 5.65 -4.43
CA ILE A 256 -17.65 4.90 -3.77
C ILE A 256 -18.74 5.85 -3.23
N ILE A 257 -18.36 6.89 -2.49
CA ILE A 257 -19.30 7.84 -1.89
C ILE A 257 -20.14 8.51 -2.97
N GLN A 258 -19.53 9.03 -4.02
CA GLN A 258 -20.24 9.69 -5.12
C GLN A 258 -21.22 8.74 -5.81
N HIS A 259 -20.78 7.50 -6.10
CA HIS A 259 -21.65 6.53 -6.76
C HIS A 259 -22.82 6.09 -5.86
N MET A 260 -22.57 5.88 -4.56
CA MET A 260 -23.64 5.50 -3.62
C MET A 260 -24.66 6.62 -3.41
N ILE A 261 -24.23 7.88 -3.33
CA ILE A 261 -25.14 9.03 -3.25
C ILE A 261 -26.01 9.12 -4.50
N LYS A 262 -25.43 8.98 -5.71
CA LYS A 262 -26.20 8.95 -6.95
C LYS A 262 -27.23 7.82 -6.96
N LYS A 263 -26.84 6.62 -6.55
CA LYS A 263 -27.72 5.45 -6.47
C LYS A 263 -28.87 5.60 -5.49
N LEU A 264 -28.75 6.46 -4.47
CA LEU A 264 -29.83 6.82 -3.56
C LEU A 264 -30.82 7.83 -4.19
N GLN A 265 -30.36 8.66 -5.13
CA GLN A 265 -31.16 9.71 -5.75
C GLN A 265 -31.88 9.23 -7.01
N TYR A 266 -31.23 8.40 -7.80
CA TYR A 266 -31.76 7.88 -9.08
C TYR A 266 -31.07 6.58 -9.49
N THR A 267 -31.62 5.90 -10.51
CA THR A 267 -30.97 4.74 -11.13
C THR A 267 -29.88 5.22 -12.10
N PRO A 268 -28.57 4.94 -11.82
CA PRO A 268 -27.48 5.43 -12.66
C PRO A 268 -27.59 4.92 -14.13
N LEU A 269 -27.24 5.79 -15.05
CA LEU A 269 -27.18 5.44 -16.50
C LEU A 269 -26.03 4.47 -16.78
N CYS A 270 -26.13 3.72 -17.89
CA CYS A 270 -25.08 2.79 -18.28
C CYS A 270 -23.70 3.45 -18.44
N SER A 271 -23.65 4.67 -18.99
CA SER A 271 -22.39 5.43 -19.13
C SER A 271 -21.78 5.83 -17.79
N GLU A 272 -22.61 6.13 -16.80
CA GLU A 272 -22.14 6.43 -15.43
C GLU A 272 -21.60 5.18 -14.73
N LEU A 273 -22.30 4.06 -14.92
CA LEU A 273 -21.89 2.76 -14.36
C LEU A 273 -20.56 2.28 -14.97
N HIS A 274 -20.39 2.45 -16.28
CA HIS A 274 -19.16 2.16 -16.99
C HIS A 274 -17.99 3.04 -16.50
N THR A 275 -18.22 4.34 -16.37
CA THR A 275 -17.21 5.29 -15.83
C THR A 275 -16.82 4.95 -14.40
N PHE A 276 -17.80 4.61 -13.56
CA PHE A 276 -17.55 4.17 -12.19
C PHE A 276 -16.74 2.87 -12.14
N GLN A 277 -17.14 1.84 -12.89
CA GLN A 277 -16.42 0.56 -12.94
C GLN A 277 -14.96 0.73 -13.39
N LYS A 278 -14.75 1.54 -14.43
CA LYS A 278 -13.41 1.89 -14.91
C LYS A 278 -12.59 2.61 -13.83
N SER A 279 -13.17 3.63 -13.18
CA SER A 279 -12.48 4.39 -12.13
C SER A 279 -12.15 3.52 -10.93
N LEU A 280 -13.02 2.56 -10.61
CA LEU A 280 -12.85 1.65 -9.48
C LEU A 280 -11.58 0.81 -9.60
N HIS A 281 -11.28 0.27 -10.78
CA HIS A 281 -10.05 -0.51 -11.00
C HIS A 281 -8.78 0.29 -10.70
N TYR A 282 -8.70 1.54 -11.15
CA TYR A 282 -7.53 2.40 -10.91
C TYR A 282 -7.46 2.92 -9.49
N THR A 283 -8.59 3.24 -8.87
CA THR A 283 -8.61 3.72 -7.48
C THR A 283 -8.33 2.61 -6.48
N VAL A 284 -8.78 1.37 -6.74
CA VAL A 284 -8.41 0.18 -5.97
C VAL A 284 -6.91 -0.12 -6.11
N PHE A 285 -6.34 0.03 -7.31
CA PHE A 285 -4.89 -0.08 -7.49
C PHE A 285 -4.13 0.93 -6.64
N LEU A 286 -4.52 2.22 -6.67
CA LEU A 286 -3.91 3.27 -5.84
C LEU A 286 -4.04 2.94 -4.34
N MET A 287 -5.19 2.45 -3.93
CA MET A 287 -5.43 2.04 -2.54
C MET A 287 -4.48 0.90 -2.12
N ASN A 288 -4.28 -0.09 -2.98
CA ASN A 288 -3.39 -1.21 -2.71
C ASN A 288 -1.90 -0.85 -2.80
N PHE A 289 -1.57 0.26 -3.46
CA PHE A 289 -0.21 0.77 -3.54
C PHE A 289 0.35 1.22 -2.19
N ASN A 290 -0.51 1.44 -1.18
CA ASN A 290 -0.07 1.73 0.20
C ASN A 290 0.90 0.67 0.72
N CYS A 291 0.69 -0.61 0.39
CA CYS A 291 1.58 -1.71 0.75
C CYS A 291 3.05 -1.48 0.34
N CYS A 292 3.28 -0.77 -0.77
CA CYS A 292 4.62 -0.37 -1.21
C CYS A 292 5.15 0.85 -0.44
N MET A 293 4.26 1.71 0.07
CA MET A 293 4.63 2.95 0.76
C MET A 293 4.88 2.73 2.26
N ASP A 294 4.26 1.74 2.88
CA ASP A 294 4.34 1.45 4.30
C ASP A 294 5.78 1.22 4.81
N PRO A 295 6.67 0.50 4.10
CA PRO A 295 8.08 0.39 4.48
C PRO A 295 8.80 1.73 4.63
N PHE A 296 8.45 2.74 3.83
CA PHE A 296 8.99 4.09 3.97
C PHE A 296 8.43 4.80 5.20
N ILE A 297 7.15 4.60 5.53
CA ILE A 297 6.57 5.12 6.78
C ILE A 297 7.36 4.59 7.99
N TYR A 298 7.71 3.30 8.01
CA TYR A 298 8.53 2.72 9.09
C TYR A 298 9.94 3.31 9.11
N PHE A 299 10.53 3.53 7.95
CA PHE A 299 11.86 4.15 7.86
C PHE A 299 11.89 5.53 8.49
N PHE A 300 10.85 6.32 8.32
CA PHE A 300 10.76 7.64 8.93
C PHE A 300 10.27 7.59 10.39
N ALA A 301 9.32 6.72 10.70
CA ALA A 301 8.70 6.63 12.03
C ALA A 301 9.59 5.95 13.08
N CYS A 302 10.43 4.97 12.70
CA CYS A 302 11.19 4.12 13.61
C CYS A 302 12.69 4.37 13.50
N LYS A 303 13.29 5.13 14.48
CA LYS A 303 14.75 5.41 14.51
C LYS A 303 15.60 4.14 14.44
N GLY A 304 15.18 3.06 15.09
CA GLY A 304 15.88 1.77 15.10
C GLY A 304 15.90 1.10 13.71
N TYR A 305 14.77 1.14 13.01
CA TYR A 305 14.62 0.66 11.65
C TYR A 305 15.53 1.44 10.69
N LYS A 306 15.44 2.77 10.70
CA LYS A 306 16.30 3.64 9.89
C LYS A 306 17.79 3.36 10.08
N ARG A 307 18.26 3.27 11.35
CA ARG A 307 19.68 3.00 11.65
C ARG A 307 20.14 1.67 11.06
N ARG A 308 19.29 0.66 11.06
CA ARG A 308 19.64 -0.67 10.57
C ARG A 308 19.64 -0.75 9.05
N ILE A 309 18.65 -0.15 8.40
CA ILE A 309 18.63 -0.02 6.93
C ILE A 309 19.87 0.71 6.45
N MET A 310 20.23 1.83 7.05
CA MET A 310 21.43 2.57 6.69
C MET A 310 22.73 1.76 6.88
N LYS A 311 22.79 0.88 7.90
CA LYS A 311 23.93 -0.04 8.07
C LYS A 311 23.99 -1.11 6.96
N ILE A 312 22.84 -1.67 6.58
CA ILE A 312 22.76 -2.68 5.50
C ILE A 312 23.19 -2.04 4.18
N LEU A 313 22.66 -0.86 3.85
CA LEU A 313 23.02 -0.14 2.62
C LEU A 313 24.50 0.22 2.57
N LYS A 314 25.08 0.75 3.66
CA LYS A 314 26.53 1.04 3.71
C LYS A 314 27.39 -0.21 3.52
N ARG A 315 26.97 -1.34 4.11
CA ARG A 315 27.70 -2.62 3.94
C ARG A 315 27.63 -3.12 2.50
N GLN A 316 26.45 -3.03 1.85
CA GLN A 316 26.30 -3.43 0.46
C GLN A 316 27.13 -2.56 -0.48
N VAL A 317 27.12 -1.24 -0.29
CA VAL A 317 27.95 -0.31 -1.08
C VAL A 317 29.44 -0.62 -0.88
N SER A 318 29.89 -0.88 0.35
CA SER A 318 31.29 -1.24 0.61
C SER A 318 31.70 -2.56 -0.07
N ILE A 319 30.82 -3.56 -0.07
CA ILE A 319 31.06 -4.86 -0.76
C ILE A 319 31.11 -4.65 -2.27
N SER A 320 30.18 -3.89 -2.83
CA SER A 320 30.12 -3.61 -4.27
C SER A 320 31.35 -2.85 -4.76
N VAL A 321 31.81 -1.85 -3.99
CA VAL A 321 33.04 -1.10 -4.30
C VAL A 321 34.27 -2.03 -4.23
N SER A 322 34.36 -2.85 -3.19
CA SER A 322 35.49 -3.80 -3.05
C SER A 322 35.53 -4.84 -4.17
N SER A 323 34.37 -5.36 -4.60
CA SER A 323 34.29 -6.29 -5.73
C SER A 323 34.65 -5.63 -7.06
N ALA A 324 34.19 -4.40 -7.31
CA ALA A 324 34.50 -3.64 -8.50
C ALA A 324 36.01 -3.30 -8.59
N VAL A 325 36.62 -2.91 -7.47
CA VAL A 325 38.07 -2.66 -7.40
C VAL A 325 38.90 -3.97 -7.68
N ARG A 326 38.40 -5.09 -7.14
CA ARG A 326 39.05 -6.39 -7.36
C ARG A 326 38.98 -6.84 -8.83
N SER A 327 37.79 -6.68 -9.46
CA SER A 327 37.61 -6.98 -10.89
C SER A 327 38.49 -6.11 -11.77
N ALA A 328 38.58 -4.81 -11.49
CA ALA A 328 39.46 -3.90 -12.25
C ALA A 328 40.97 -4.25 -12.09
N HIS A 329 41.36 -4.70 -10.89
CA HIS A 329 42.75 -5.12 -10.66
C HIS A 329 43.08 -6.44 -11.37
N GLU A 330 42.14 -7.41 -11.43
CA GLU A 330 42.31 -8.66 -12.17
C GLU A 330 42.34 -8.43 -13.67
N GLU A 331 41.56 -7.51 -14.20
CA GLU A 331 41.54 -7.11 -15.62
C GLU A 331 42.86 -6.43 -16.02
N SER A 332 43.34 -5.46 -15.22
CA SER A 332 44.64 -4.82 -15.42
C SER A 332 45.82 -5.78 -15.35
N SER A 333 45.76 -6.79 -14.46
CA SER A 333 46.81 -7.83 -14.35
C SER A 333 46.81 -8.76 -15.55
N ARG A 334 45.65 -9.07 -16.15
CA ARG A 334 45.54 -9.88 -17.39
C ARG A 334 46.09 -9.12 -18.59
N GLU A 335 45.76 -7.84 -18.76
CA GLU A 335 46.31 -7.02 -19.87
C GLU A 335 47.82 -6.89 -19.80
N MET A 336 48.41 -6.72 -18.60
CA MET A 336 49.85 -6.69 -18.43
C MET A 336 50.51 -8.07 -18.76
N GLY A 337 49.87 -9.18 -18.40
CA GLY A 337 50.32 -10.52 -18.73
C GLY A 337 50.32 -10.81 -20.22
N GLU A 338 49.26 -10.42 -20.94
CA GLU A 338 49.17 -10.57 -22.40
C GLU A 338 50.19 -9.68 -23.15
N THR A 339 50.38 -8.43 -22.66
CA THR A 339 51.38 -7.53 -23.25
C THR A 339 52.79 -8.06 -23.09
N HIS A 340 53.13 -8.68 -21.95
CA HIS A 340 54.44 -9.27 -21.69
C HIS A 340 54.66 -10.51 -22.55
N MET A 341 53.63 -11.32 -22.78
CA MET A 341 53.72 -12.54 -23.61
C MET A 341 53.88 -12.20 -25.10
N ASN A 342 53.24 -11.11 -25.58
CA ASN A 342 53.37 -10.63 -26.94
C ASN A 342 54.74 -9.98 -27.24
N ILE A 343 55.42 -9.45 -26.23
CA ILE A 343 56.80 -8.90 -26.38
C ILE A 343 57.82 -10.06 -26.50
N LEU A 344 57.63 -11.16 -25.78
CA LEU A 344 58.52 -12.31 -25.82
C LEU A 344 58.35 -13.19 -27.06
N SER A 345 57.25 -13.11 -27.79
CA SER A 345 56.97 -13.88 -29.00
C SER A 345 57.38 -13.21 -30.31
N LYS A 346 58.01 -12.04 -30.32
CA LYS A 346 58.54 -11.42 -31.53
C LYS A 346 59.85 -12.14 -31.95
N PRO A 347 59.90 -12.79 -33.13
CA PRO A 347 61.15 -13.41 -33.61
C PRO A 347 62.19 -12.34 -33.89
N SER A 348 63.39 -12.55 -33.36
CA SER A 348 64.55 -11.76 -33.65
C SER A 348 64.94 -11.95 -35.13
N ASN A 349 64.57 -11.05 -36.02
CA ASN A 349 65.10 -11.00 -37.38
C ASN A 349 66.54 -10.49 -37.32
N GLY A 350 67.44 -11.41 -37.09
CA GLY A 350 68.84 -11.15 -37.35
C GLY A 350 69.10 -11.09 -38.87
N LYS A 351 69.45 -9.92 -39.36
CA LYS A 351 70.07 -9.78 -40.68
C LYS A 351 71.57 -9.96 -40.50
N LEU A 352 72.11 -11.03 -41.14
CA LEU A 352 73.46 -11.09 -41.62
C LEU A 352 73.58 -10.33 -42.93
#